data_deed08eec94d548ddf4aebcd6982759a
#
_entry.id   deed08eec94d548ddf4aebcd6982759a
#
_cell.length_a   1.000
_cell.length_b   1.000
_cell.length_c   1.000
_cell.angle_alpha   90.00
_cell.angle_beta   90.00
_cell.angle_gamma   90.00
#
_symmetry.space_group_name_H-M   'P 1'
#
loop_
_entity.id
_entity.type
_entity.pdbx_description
1 polymer ?
#
loop_
_entity_poly.entity_id
_entity_poly.type
_entity_poly.pdbx_seq_one_letter_code
_entity_poly.pdbx_strand_id
1 'polypeptide(L)'
;MLLGGRFQKRDFNAYVLLGDGEMQEGQVWEAALCASSHSLSNLIAIVDRNGYQLDGKVDDILAVEPLDEKWRAFGWEVHTVNGHDLHALTTLLRQVKADKSRTKPCCIIAQTVKGKGIDYMETEPGWHLGYLGAEDEVNARETILNTVISQ
;
A
#
# COMPACT_ATOMS: atom_id res chain seq x y z
N MET A 1 -11.72 7.04 -13.75
CA MET A 1 -11.94 5.71 -14.37
C MET A 1 -13.23 5.05 -13.88
N LEU A 2 -13.45 4.79 -12.58
CA LEU A 2 -14.66 4.10 -12.06
C LEU A 2 -15.96 4.85 -12.34
N LEU A 3 -16.00 6.18 -12.17
CA LEU A 3 -17.18 6.99 -12.53
C LEU A 3 -17.52 6.86 -14.01
N GLY A 4 -16.50 6.95 -14.88
CA GLY A 4 -16.71 6.73 -16.33
C GLY A 4 -17.20 5.32 -16.65
N GLY A 5 -16.68 4.29 -15.96
CA GLY A 5 -17.17 2.92 -16.05
C GLY A 5 -18.63 2.80 -15.66
N ARG A 6 -19.06 3.46 -14.59
CA ARG A 6 -20.46 3.49 -14.14
C ARG A 6 -21.38 4.10 -15.22
N PHE A 7 -20.98 5.20 -15.84
CA PHE A 7 -21.74 5.79 -16.97
C PHE A 7 -21.85 4.83 -18.14
N GLN A 8 -20.80 4.07 -18.42
CA GLN A 8 -20.76 3.08 -19.50
C GLN A 8 -21.37 1.72 -19.12
N LYS A 9 -21.92 1.58 -17.91
CA LYS A 9 -22.45 0.32 -17.34
C LYS A 9 -21.42 -0.82 -17.37
N ARG A 10 -20.13 -0.50 -17.16
CA ARG A 10 -19.03 -1.47 -17.07
C ARG A 10 -18.77 -1.79 -15.61
N ASP A 11 -18.74 -3.08 -15.28
CA ASP A 11 -18.38 -3.57 -13.94
C ASP A 11 -16.92 -4.05 -13.91
N PHE A 12 -16.10 -3.36 -13.15
CA PHE A 12 -14.70 -3.72 -12.91
C PHE A 12 -14.23 -3.10 -11.59
N ASN A 13 -13.23 -3.73 -10.97
CA ASN A 13 -12.55 -3.16 -9.80
C ASN A 13 -11.36 -2.32 -10.25
N ALA A 14 -11.08 -1.24 -9.51
CA ALA A 14 -9.84 -0.48 -9.62
C ALA A 14 -9.01 -0.69 -8.36
N TYR A 15 -7.74 -0.92 -8.55
CA TYR A 15 -6.75 -1.04 -7.48
C TYR A 15 -5.77 0.13 -7.61
N VAL A 16 -5.47 0.76 -6.48
CA VAL A 16 -4.51 1.86 -6.38
C VAL A 16 -3.51 1.50 -5.31
N LEU A 17 -2.23 1.52 -5.64
CA LEU A 17 -1.14 1.38 -4.69
C LEU A 17 -0.62 2.76 -4.33
N LEU A 18 -0.48 3.03 -3.05
CA LEU A 18 -0.07 4.30 -2.46
C LEU A 18 1.03 4.04 -1.44
N GLY A 19 2.01 4.93 -1.35
CA GLY A 19 2.96 4.93 -0.23
C GLY A 19 2.39 5.66 0.98
N ASP A 20 2.87 5.35 2.18
CA ASP A 20 2.46 6.08 3.39
C ASP A 20 2.94 7.55 3.38
N GLY A 21 4.13 7.84 2.86
CA GLY A 21 4.58 9.21 2.62
C GLY A 21 3.72 9.95 1.60
N GLU A 22 3.09 9.26 0.64
CA GLU A 22 2.17 9.85 -0.32
C GLU A 22 0.86 10.32 0.33
N MET A 23 0.54 9.85 1.54
CA MET A 23 -0.60 10.35 2.33
C MET A 23 -0.42 11.81 2.80
N GLN A 24 0.74 12.41 2.62
CA GLN A 24 0.97 13.83 2.86
C GLN A 24 0.39 14.71 1.74
N GLU A 25 0.07 14.11 0.57
CA GLU A 25 -0.52 14.79 -0.58
C GLU A 25 -2.02 15.01 -0.40
N GLY A 26 -2.48 16.26 -0.46
CA GLY A 26 -3.89 16.61 -0.29
C GLY A 26 -4.82 15.94 -1.30
N GLN A 27 -4.36 15.75 -2.55
CA GLN A 27 -5.15 15.10 -3.61
C GLN A 27 -5.59 13.67 -3.26
N VAL A 28 -4.83 12.94 -2.45
CA VAL A 28 -5.22 11.59 -2.00
C VAL A 28 -6.48 11.67 -1.14
N TRP A 29 -6.52 12.60 -0.21
CA TRP A 29 -7.68 12.80 0.68
C TRP A 29 -8.89 13.38 -0.03
N GLU A 30 -8.67 14.26 -1.01
CA GLU A 30 -9.74 14.74 -1.89
C GLU A 30 -10.35 13.59 -2.70
N ALA A 31 -9.50 12.71 -3.27
CA ALA A 31 -9.95 11.52 -3.98
C ALA A 31 -10.67 10.54 -3.04
N ALA A 32 -10.17 10.37 -1.80
CA ALA A 32 -10.79 9.51 -0.79
C ALA A 32 -12.20 9.99 -0.43
N LEU A 33 -12.39 11.31 -0.21
CA LEU A 33 -13.69 11.91 0.05
C LEU A 33 -14.64 11.73 -1.15
N CYS A 34 -14.15 11.97 -2.36
CA CYS A 34 -14.91 11.79 -3.58
C CYS A 34 -15.38 10.34 -3.75
N ALA A 35 -14.49 9.37 -3.52
CA ALA A 35 -14.77 7.95 -3.66
C ALA A 35 -15.88 7.49 -2.71
N SER A 36 -15.82 7.89 -1.44
CA SER A 36 -16.85 7.54 -0.45
C SER A 36 -18.20 8.23 -0.76
N SER A 37 -18.18 9.52 -1.13
CA SER A 37 -19.38 10.27 -1.50
C SER A 37 -20.11 9.66 -2.69
N HIS A 38 -19.38 9.07 -3.62
CA HIS A 38 -19.95 8.37 -4.78
C HIS A 38 -20.17 6.87 -4.54
N SER A 39 -19.93 6.35 -3.32
CA SER A 39 -20.08 4.93 -2.98
C SER A 39 -19.36 4.02 -3.99
N LEU A 40 -18.07 4.32 -4.29
CA LEU A 40 -17.26 3.54 -5.23
C LEU A 40 -16.78 2.25 -4.57
N SER A 41 -17.70 1.33 -4.29
CA SER A 41 -17.39 0.07 -3.58
C SER A 41 -16.42 -0.85 -4.31
N ASN A 42 -16.22 -0.62 -5.59
CA ASN A 42 -15.26 -1.33 -6.45
C ASN A 42 -13.87 -0.66 -6.52
N LEU A 43 -13.60 0.36 -5.69
CA LEU A 43 -12.28 0.94 -5.50
C LEU A 43 -11.60 0.28 -4.30
N ILE A 44 -10.38 -0.22 -4.52
CA ILE A 44 -9.53 -0.80 -3.49
C ILE A 44 -8.21 -0.03 -3.50
N ALA A 45 -7.93 0.72 -2.44
CA ALA A 45 -6.63 1.32 -2.18
C ALA A 45 -5.78 0.38 -1.33
N ILE A 46 -4.51 0.27 -1.65
CA ILE A 46 -3.52 -0.46 -0.86
C ILE A 46 -2.45 0.55 -0.47
N VAL A 47 -2.25 0.75 0.83
CA VAL A 47 -1.21 1.62 1.34
C VAL A 47 -0.01 0.76 1.74
N ASP A 48 1.11 0.94 1.05
CA ASP A 48 2.41 0.39 1.47
C ASP A 48 2.92 1.21 2.65
N ARG A 49 2.63 0.73 3.85
CA ARG A 49 3.03 1.38 5.09
C ARG A 49 4.37 0.84 5.55
N ASN A 50 5.42 1.38 4.97
CA ASN A 50 6.81 1.01 5.31
C ASN A 50 7.48 2.00 6.28
N GLY A 51 6.85 3.14 6.58
CA GLY A 51 7.35 4.16 7.50
C GLY A 51 8.41 5.09 6.92
N TYR A 52 8.70 5.01 5.62
CA TYR A 52 9.76 5.77 4.98
C TYR A 52 9.30 6.48 3.71
N GLN A 53 9.83 7.67 3.51
CA GLN A 53 9.73 8.45 2.27
C GLN A 53 11.13 8.85 1.79
N LEU A 54 11.22 9.68 0.74
CA LEU A 54 12.49 10.04 0.09
C LEU A 54 13.53 10.56 1.09
N ASP A 55 13.15 11.48 1.95
CA ASP A 55 14.07 12.22 2.83
C ASP A 55 14.22 11.61 4.24
N GLY A 56 13.53 10.49 4.54
CA GLY A 56 13.62 9.87 5.85
C GLY A 56 12.34 9.17 6.32
N LYS A 57 12.17 9.10 7.63
CA LYS A 57 10.97 8.52 8.22
C LYS A 57 9.78 9.45 8.05
N VAL A 58 8.63 8.88 7.70
CA VAL A 58 7.38 9.64 7.51
C VAL A 58 7.02 10.42 8.78
N ASP A 59 7.13 9.80 9.95
CA ASP A 59 6.76 10.43 11.22
C ASP A 59 7.70 11.59 11.62
N ASP A 60 8.96 11.57 11.18
CA ASP A 60 9.93 12.64 11.47
C ASP A 60 9.74 13.84 10.54
N ILE A 61 9.14 13.65 9.37
CA ILE A 61 8.94 14.72 8.36
C ILE A 61 7.56 15.33 8.49
N LEU A 62 6.51 14.51 8.31
CA LEU A 62 5.12 14.91 8.49
C LEU A 62 4.28 13.68 8.85
N ALA A 63 3.99 13.49 10.13
CA ALA A 63 3.28 12.35 10.64
C ALA A 63 1.88 12.18 10.02
N VAL A 64 1.61 10.99 9.49
CA VAL A 64 0.34 10.65 8.85
C VAL A 64 -0.56 9.77 9.71
N GLU A 65 -0.05 9.26 10.82
CA GLU A 65 -0.82 8.41 11.74
C GLU A 65 -1.87 9.22 12.55
N PRO A 66 -2.93 8.60 13.02
CA PRO A 66 -3.36 7.21 12.76
C PRO A 66 -4.03 7.07 11.38
N LEU A 67 -3.41 6.34 10.47
CA LEU A 67 -3.90 6.18 9.09
C LEU A 67 -5.25 5.47 9.02
N ASP A 68 -5.42 4.41 9.79
CA ASP A 68 -6.63 3.59 9.75
C ASP A 68 -7.87 4.37 10.21
N GLU A 69 -7.71 5.21 11.25
CA GLU A 69 -8.79 6.09 11.73
C GLU A 69 -9.13 7.17 10.71
N LYS A 70 -8.12 7.76 10.07
CA LYS A 70 -8.31 8.77 9.02
C LYS A 70 -9.10 8.19 7.85
N TRP A 71 -8.70 7.04 7.31
CA TRP A 71 -9.42 6.39 6.23
C TRP A 71 -10.86 6.01 6.61
N ARG A 72 -11.08 5.51 7.86
CA ARG A 72 -12.44 5.26 8.37
C ARG A 72 -13.27 6.54 8.46
N ALA A 73 -12.68 7.64 8.92
CA ALA A 73 -13.36 8.94 9.02
C ALA A 73 -13.76 9.48 7.64
N PHE A 74 -12.99 9.16 6.58
CA PHE A 74 -13.35 9.45 5.18
C PHE A 74 -14.42 8.49 4.62
N GLY A 75 -14.96 7.56 5.41
CA GLY A 75 -16.06 6.68 5.02
C GLY A 75 -15.63 5.39 4.32
N TRP A 76 -14.37 4.99 4.43
CA TRP A 76 -13.83 3.77 3.85
C TRP A 76 -13.95 2.57 4.80
N GLU A 77 -14.07 1.38 4.25
CA GLU A 77 -13.79 0.12 4.93
C GLU A 77 -12.27 -0.05 5.01
N VAL A 78 -11.74 -0.38 6.20
CA VAL A 78 -10.29 -0.42 6.42
C VAL A 78 -9.86 -1.73 7.02
N HIS A 79 -8.86 -2.35 6.41
CA HIS A 79 -8.17 -3.55 6.87
C HIS A 79 -6.69 -3.27 7.05
N THR A 80 -6.08 -3.88 8.04
CA THR A 80 -4.62 -3.86 8.24
C THR A 80 -4.09 -5.29 8.11
N VAL A 81 -3.00 -5.48 7.37
CA VAL A 81 -2.41 -6.79 7.13
C VAL A 81 -0.87 -6.68 7.13
N ASN A 82 -0.19 -7.77 7.51
CA ASN A 82 1.24 -7.88 7.23
C ASN A 82 1.46 -7.99 5.71
N GLY A 83 2.06 -6.95 5.10
CA GLY A 83 2.27 -6.88 3.65
C GLY A 83 3.28 -7.90 3.11
N HIS A 84 4.08 -8.53 3.99
CA HIS A 84 4.99 -9.62 3.62
C HIS A 84 4.36 -11.01 3.75
N ASP A 85 3.18 -11.13 4.37
CA ASP A 85 2.41 -12.37 4.37
C ASP A 85 1.52 -12.44 3.11
N LEU A 86 2.07 -13.03 2.05
CA LEU A 86 1.40 -13.16 0.76
C LEU A 86 0.10 -13.98 0.86
N HIS A 87 0.03 -14.94 1.79
CA HIS A 87 -1.17 -15.74 1.98
C HIS A 87 -2.29 -14.89 2.60
N ALA A 88 -1.99 -14.15 3.67
CA ALA A 88 -2.95 -13.25 4.32
C ALA A 88 -3.42 -12.15 3.36
N LEU A 89 -2.48 -11.51 2.64
CA LEU A 89 -2.77 -10.45 1.69
C LEU A 89 -3.67 -10.94 0.52
N THR A 90 -3.33 -12.08 -0.09
CA THR A 90 -4.12 -12.62 -1.19
C THR A 90 -5.49 -13.12 -0.75
N THR A 91 -5.59 -13.68 0.46
CA THR A 91 -6.86 -14.09 1.06
C THR A 91 -7.76 -12.87 1.29
N LEU A 92 -7.24 -11.81 1.89
CA LEU A 92 -7.96 -10.55 2.11
C LEU A 92 -8.43 -9.94 0.78
N LEU A 93 -7.55 -9.85 -0.22
CA LEU A 93 -7.90 -9.31 -1.54
C LEU A 93 -9.01 -10.12 -2.23
N ARG A 94 -8.99 -11.45 -2.10
CA ARG A 94 -10.06 -12.31 -2.62
C ARG A 94 -11.38 -12.08 -1.90
N GLN A 95 -11.37 -11.95 -0.57
CA GLN A 95 -12.56 -11.66 0.24
C GLN A 95 -13.16 -10.32 -0.15
N VAL A 96 -12.35 -9.26 -0.19
CA VAL A 96 -12.77 -7.91 -0.57
C VAL A 96 -13.36 -7.89 -2.00
N LYS A 97 -12.75 -8.61 -2.94
CA LYS A 97 -13.25 -8.72 -4.32
C LYS A 97 -14.56 -9.49 -4.42
N ALA A 98 -14.72 -10.55 -3.62
CA ALA A 98 -15.90 -11.42 -3.67
C ALA A 98 -17.12 -10.81 -2.98
N ASP A 99 -16.92 -9.92 -2.02
CA ASP A 99 -18.02 -9.29 -1.28
C ASP A 99 -18.79 -8.28 -2.15
N LYS A 100 -19.91 -8.74 -2.70
CA LYS A 100 -20.83 -7.93 -3.50
C LYS A 100 -21.78 -7.08 -2.67
N SER A 101 -21.79 -7.25 -1.35
CA SER A 101 -22.64 -6.48 -0.42
C SER A 101 -21.99 -5.15 -0.02
N ARG A 102 -20.71 -4.95 -0.32
CA ARG A 102 -19.99 -3.72 0.00
C ARG A 102 -20.63 -2.50 -0.65
N THR A 103 -20.76 -1.46 0.16
CA THR A 103 -21.28 -0.15 -0.27
C THR A 103 -20.22 0.96 -0.18
N LYS A 104 -19.06 0.64 0.44
CA LYS A 104 -17.95 1.58 0.68
C LYS A 104 -16.72 1.18 -0.14
N PRO A 105 -15.87 2.14 -0.52
CA PRO A 105 -14.52 1.82 -0.99
C PRO A 105 -13.70 1.17 0.13
N CYS A 106 -12.69 0.39 -0.22
CA CYS A 106 -11.86 -0.35 0.72
C CYS A 106 -10.42 0.16 0.69
N CYS A 107 -9.84 0.36 1.88
CA CYS A 107 -8.42 0.64 2.07
C CYS A 107 -7.77 -0.54 2.81
N ILE A 108 -6.69 -1.07 2.25
CA ILE A 108 -5.86 -2.11 2.87
C ILE A 108 -4.53 -1.46 3.24
N ILE A 109 -4.24 -1.36 4.53
CA ILE A 109 -2.97 -0.88 5.04
C ILE A 109 -2.05 -2.10 5.19
N ALA A 110 -1.11 -2.23 4.24
CA ALA A 110 -0.11 -3.29 4.23
C ALA A 110 1.12 -2.83 5.02
N GLN A 111 1.32 -3.41 6.19
CA GLN A 111 2.51 -3.14 7.01
C GLN A 111 3.70 -3.87 6.39
N THR A 112 4.69 -3.11 5.95
CA THR A 112 5.87 -3.63 5.26
C THR A 112 7.16 -3.10 5.88
N VAL A 113 8.26 -3.67 5.45
CA VAL A 113 9.61 -3.19 5.74
C VAL A 113 10.24 -2.78 4.42
N LYS A 114 10.67 -1.51 4.31
CA LYS A 114 11.38 -1.01 3.14
C LYS A 114 12.67 -1.81 2.93
N GLY A 115 12.92 -2.28 1.69
CA GLY A 115 14.10 -3.08 1.37
C GLY A 115 14.07 -4.53 1.84
N LYS A 116 12.91 -5.05 2.28
CA LYS A 116 12.75 -6.39 2.86
C LYS A 116 13.45 -7.49 2.09
N GLY A 117 14.26 -8.24 2.82
CA GLY A 117 15.02 -9.38 2.30
C GLY A 117 16.46 -9.05 1.90
N ILE A 118 16.88 -7.78 2.03
CA ILE A 118 18.25 -7.34 1.80
C ILE A 118 18.66 -6.47 2.99
N ASP A 119 19.44 -7.02 3.90
CA ASP A 119 19.72 -6.47 5.23
C ASP A 119 20.27 -5.04 5.20
N TYR A 120 21.18 -4.73 4.28
CA TYR A 120 21.73 -3.38 4.13
C TYR A 120 20.76 -2.37 3.48
N MET A 121 19.63 -2.84 2.96
CA MET A 121 18.56 -1.99 2.41
C MET A 121 17.39 -1.81 3.37
N GLU A 122 17.21 -2.76 4.31
CA GLU A 122 16.08 -2.69 5.24
C GLU A 122 16.15 -1.41 6.08
N THR A 123 15.07 -0.63 6.03
CA THR A 123 14.89 0.62 6.79
C THR A 123 15.87 1.76 6.45
N GLU A 124 16.60 1.66 5.35
CA GLU A 124 17.53 2.70 4.90
C GLU A 124 16.88 3.63 3.86
N PRO A 125 16.64 4.92 4.19
CA PRO A 125 15.97 5.86 3.27
C PRO A 125 16.71 6.04 1.94
N GLY A 126 18.04 6.04 1.97
CA GLY A 126 18.89 6.26 0.80
C GLY A 126 18.62 5.31 -0.38
N TRP A 127 18.08 4.12 -0.10
CA TRP A 127 17.68 3.16 -1.15
C TRP A 127 16.36 3.50 -1.84
N HIS A 128 15.76 4.63 -1.54
CA HIS A 128 14.60 5.11 -2.32
C HIS A 128 14.99 5.42 -3.77
N LEU A 129 16.21 5.95 -3.98
CA LEU A 129 16.80 6.26 -5.29
C LEU A 129 18.24 5.71 -5.43
N GLY A 130 18.59 4.70 -4.66
CA GLY A 130 19.94 4.14 -4.66
C GLY A 130 20.29 3.40 -5.95
N TYR A 131 21.56 3.46 -6.34
CA TYR A 131 22.14 2.62 -7.40
C TYR A 131 22.90 1.46 -6.78
N LEU A 132 22.64 0.25 -7.28
CA LEU A 132 23.41 -0.93 -6.91
C LEU A 132 24.77 -0.89 -7.58
N GLY A 133 25.85 -0.88 -6.79
CA GLY A 133 27.18 -1.20 -7.25
C GLY A 133 27.33 -2.69 -7.56
N ALA A 134 28.39 -3.09 -8.26
CA ALA A 134 28.61 -4.50 -8.58
C ALA A 134 28.77 -5.39 -7.31
N GLU A 135 29.37 -4.86 -6.27
CA GLU A 135 29.53 -5.55 -4.98
C GLU A 135 28.19 -5.68 -4.26
N ASP A 136 27.37 -4.62 -4.25
CA ASP A 136 26.03 -4.62 -3.65
C ASP A 136 25.12 -5.63 -4.36
N GLU A 137 25.22 -5.76 -5.69
CA GLU A 137 24.45 -6.73 -6.46
C GLU A 137 24.79 -8.17 -6.06
N VAL A 138 26.10 -8.48 -5.92
CA VAL A 138 26.55 -9.81 -5.49
C VAL A 138 26.01 -10.13 -4.10
N ASN A 139 26.18 -9.21 -3.14
CA ASN A 139 25.72 -9.37 -1.76
C ASN A 139 24.20 -9.55 -1.69
N ALA A 140 23.43 -8.76 -2.45
CA ALA A 140 21.98 -8.90 -2.52
C ALA A 140 21.55 -10.27 -3.05
N ARG A 141 22.19 -10.76 -4.11
CA ARG A 141 21.91 -12.08 -4.67
C ARG A 141 22.19 -13.19 -3.67
N GLU A 142 23.32 -13.14 -2.98
CA GLU A 142 23.68 -14.13 -1.96
C GLU A 142 22.68 -14.14 -0.80
N THR A 143 22.29 -12.96 -0.30
CA THR A 143 21.29 -12.83 0.78
C THR A 143 19.95 -13.45 0.40
N ILE A 144 19.46 -13.13 -0.81
CA ILE A 144 18.17 -13.66 -1.30
C ILE A 144 18.24 -15.17 -1.49
N LEU A 145 19.31 -15.69 -2.10
CA LEU A 145 19.47 -17.13 -2.34
C LEU A 145 19.54 -17.91 -1.04
N ASN A 146 20.29 -17.42 -0.06
CA ASN A 146 20.42 -18.06 1.26
C ASN A 146 19.08 -18.09 2.01
N THR A 147 18.25 -17.04 1.88
CA THR A 147 16.92 -16.99 2.49
C THR A 147 15.95 -17.99 1.86
N VAL A 148 16.00 -18.17 0.54
CA VAL A 148 15.13 -19.11 -0.20
C VAL A 148 15.52 -20.57 0.08
N ILE A 149 16.82 -20.87 0.25
CA ILE A 149 17.30 -22.24 0.51
C ILE A 149 17.03 -22.67 1.97
N SER A 150 16.84 -21.71 2.88
CA SER A 150 16.61 -21.95 4.31
C SER A 150 15.13 -22.17 4.67
N GLN A 151 14.23 -22.08 3.72
CA GLN A 151 12.77 -22.33 3.85
C GLN A 151 12.39 -23.69 3.25
#